data_6b7d06a7cfb617fa33068249d8ccf487
#
_entry.id   6b7d06a7cfb617fa33068249d8ccf487
#
_cell.length_a   1.000
_cell.length_b   1.000
_cell.length_c   1.000
_cell.angle_alpha   90.00
_cell.angle_beta   90.00
_cell.angle_gamma   90.00
#
_symmetry.space_group_name_H-M   'P 1'
#
loop_
_entity.id
_entity.type
_entity.pdbx_description
1 polymer ?
#
loop_
_entity_poly.entity_id
_entity_poly.type
_entity_poly.pdbx_seq_one_letter_code
_entity_poly.pdbx_strand_id
1 'polypeptide(L)'
;MSRQVRSEATRRKIFDAAIEVFGEVGYAAAGWSTIIERTGMTKGALYHHFDSKESLASNIIEEGSDTLLGAYRNVCKASSPGLENVVHGSFTLIDVLGSDKMARAAAQLATALSGFNEAASRFYANLVLETAQEARRAVKEGDLRSDIDADVLSASIVGTISGTRLIATAISSHGRIGDVIGDPFARLHQIWELLLPGIASEASLPYFQQFLRREVMRHTAAANVHRDDAGGASETD
;
A
#
# COMPACT_ATOMS: atom_id res chain seq x y z
N MET A 1 7.12 -29.18 17.46
CA MET A 1 7.09 -28.18 16.39
C MET A 1 7.91 -28.68 15.21
N SER A 2 7.36 -28.70 14.00
CA SER A 2 8.07 -29.17 12.81
C SER A 2 9.25 -28.25 12.47
N ARG A 3 10.26 -28.76 11.76
CA ARG A 3 11.44 -27.99 11.29
C ARG A 3 11.01 -26.76 10.46
N GLN A 4 9.93 -26.87 9.71
CA GLN A 4 9.36 -25.83 8.87
C GLN A 4 8.82 -24.66 9.70
N VAL A 5 8.04 -24.91 10.75
CA VAL A 5 7.49 -23.88 11.65
C VAL A 5 8.60 -23.07 12.33
N ARG A 6 9.71 -23.71 12.71
CA ARG A 6 10.87 -22.99 13.26
C ARG A 6 11.55 -22.10 12.22
N SER A 7 11.67 -22.58 10.99
CA SER A 7 12.26 -21.81 9.88
C SER A 7 11.43 -20.57 9.57
N GLU A 8 10.10 -20.68 9.51
CA GLU A 8 9.20 -19.55 9.27
C GLU A 8 9.23 -18.53 10.41
N ALA A 9 9.22 -18.98 11.67
CA ALA A 9 9.34 -18.09 12.82
C ALA A 9 10.69 -17.32 12.81
N THR A 10 11.77 -17.99 12.41
CA THR A 10 13.08 -17.36 12.26
C THR A 10 13.08 -16.33 11.14
N ARG A 11 12.51 -16.68 9.98
CA ARG A 11 12.36 -15.74 8.84
C ARG A 11 11.57 -14.49 9.25
N ARG A 12 10.45 -14.66 9.96
CA ARG A 12 9.65 -13.54 10.46
C ARG A 12 10.45 -12.63 11.39
N LYS A 13 11.20 -13.20 12.32
CA LYS A 13 12.08 -12.44 13.23
C LYS A 13 13.13 -11.62 12.46
N ILE A 14 13.70 -12.18 11.39
CA ILE A 14 14.65 -11.47 10.54
C ILE A 14 13.96 -10.31 9.82
N PHE A 15 12.77 -10.52 9.27
CA PHE A 15 11.99 -9.46 8.62
C PHE A 15 11.67 -8.33 9.59
N ASP A 16 11.17 -8.64 10.78
CA ASP A 16 10.83 -7.63 11.78
C ASP A 16 12.03 -6.75 12.13
N ALA A 17 13.19 -7.36 12.40
CA ALA A 17 14.42 -6.64 12.67
C ALA A 17 14.90 -5.78 11.48
N ALA A 18 14.83 -6.32 10.26
CA ALA A 18 15.21 -5.58 9.06
C ALA A 18 14.29 -4.39 8.78
N ILE A 19 12.97 -4.58 8.91
CA ILE A 19 11.97 -3.52 8.73
C ILE A 19 12.20 -2.39 9.74
N GLU A 20 12.52 -2.72 10.99
CA GLU A 20 12.86 -1.70 11.99
C GLU A 20 14.10 -0.91 11.60
N VAL A 21 15.20 -1.60 11.26
CA VAL A 21 16.45 -0.93 10.86
C VAL A 21 16.27 -0.09 9.59
N PHE A 22 15.56 -0.62 8.57
CA PHE A 22 15.25 0.14 7.36
C PHE A 22 14.36 1.36 7.64
N GLY A 23 13.43 1.25 8.58
CA GLY A 23 12.57 2.37 9.00
C GLY A 23 13.33 3.46 9.75
N GLU A 24 14.31 3.07 10.58
CA GLU A 24 15.11 4.00 11.41
C GLU A 24 16.13 4.81 10.58
N VAL A 25 16.87 4.15 9.71
CA VAL A 25 18.01 4.77 9.02
C VAL A 25 17.94 4.75 7.49
N GLY A 26 16.88 4.20 6.94
CA GLY A 26 16.70 3.99 5.50
C GLY A 26 17.52 2.81 4.96
N TYR A 27 17.13 2.32 3.76
CA TYR A 27 17.81 1.17 3.13
C TYR A 27 19.31 1.41 2.91
N ALA A 28 19.70 2.58 2.40
CA ALA A 28 21.09 2.85 2.04
C ALA A 28 22.04 2.79 3.25
N ALA A 29 21.65 3.42 4.37
CA ALA A 29 22.45 3.49 5.58
C ALA A 29 22.37 2.23 6.47
N ALA A 30 21.36 1.37 6.25
CA ALA A 30 21.17 0.14 7.02
C ALA A 30 22.34 -0.83 6.80
N GLY A 31 23.11 -1.08 7.86
CA GLY A 31 24.21 -2.04 7.87
C GLY A 31 23.71 -3.48 8.04
N TRP A 32 24.35 -4.42 7.35
CA TRP A 32 24.04 -5.84 7.51
C TRP A 32 24.34 -6.34 8.95
N SER A 33 25.46 -5.83 9.56
CA SER A 33 25.79 -6.10 10.96
C SER A 33 24.73 -5.62 11.94
N THR A 34 24.16 -4.41 11.69
CA THR A 34 23.10 -3.84 12.53
C THR A 34 21.84 -4.70 12.50
N ILE A 35 21.47 -5.24 11.32
CA ILE A 35 20.33 -6.16 11.19
C ILE A 35 20.62 -7.45 11.98
N ILE A 36 21.83 -8.03 11.85
CA ILE A 36 22.24 -9.23 12.61
C ILE A 36 22.08 -8.99 14.13
N GLU A 37 22.66 -7.90 14.62
CA GLU A 37 22.60 -7.52 16.04
C GLU A 37 21.15 -7.37 16.53
N ARG A 38 20.29 -6.69 15.73
CA ARG A 38 18.86 -6.50 16.05
C ARG A 38 18.12 -7.82 16.14
N THR A 39 18.47 -8.83 15.32
CA THR A 39 17.85 -10.16 15.40
C THR A 39 18.26 -10.92 16.65
N GLY A 40 19.39 -10.60 17.27
CA GLY A 40 20.01 -11.39 18.33
C GLY A 40 20.46 -12.79 17.88
N MET A 41 20.65 -13.00 16.56
CA MET A 41 21.05 -14.26 15.96
C MET A 41 22.54 -14.22 15.59
N THR A 42 23.11 -15.42 15.35
CA THR A 42 24.49 -15.48 14.81
C THR A 42 24.51 -15.08 13.33
N LYS A 43 25.65 -14.54 12.89
CA LYS A 43 25.89 -14.19 11.48
C LYS A 43 25.60 -15.37 10.54
N GLY A 44 26.04 -16.58 10.90
CA GLY A 44 25.82 -17.80 10.11
C GLY A 44 24.34 -18.17 10.00
N ALA A 45 23.55 -17.96 11.06
CA ALA A 45 22.10 -18.21 11.03
C ALA A 45 21.38 -17.26 10.07
N LEU A 46 21.77 -15.97 10.02
CA LEU A 46 21.17 -15.01 9.10
C LEU A 46 21.53 -15.36 7.64
N TYR A 47 22.81 -15.66 7.36
CA TYR A 47 23.26 -16.05 6.02
C TYR A 47 22.64 -17.37 5.51
N HIS A 48 22.16 -18.22 6.41
CA HIS A 48 21.37 -19.41 6.02
C HIS A 48 20.00 -19.06 5.44
N HIS A 49 19.44 -17.90 5.79
CA HIS A 49 18.15 -17.45 5.30
C HIS A 49 18.24 -16.44 4.15
N PHE A 50 19.23 -15.56 4.17
CA PHE A 50 19.39 -14.47 3.20
C PHE A 50 20.88 -14.23 2.90
N ASP A 51 21.23 -14.27 1.62
CA ASP A 51 22.60 -14.12 1.17
C ASP A 51 23.12 -12.68 1.27
N SER A 52 22.20 -11.71 1.24
CA SER A 52 22.54 -10.28 1.22
C SER A 52 21.38 -9.40 1.76
N LYS A 53 21.71 -8.15 2.05
CA LYS A 53 20.72 -7.11 2.38
C LYS A 53 19.72 -6.91 1.24
N GLU A 54 20.19 -6.98 0.01
CA GLU A 54 19.34 -6.83 -1.18
C GLU A 54 18.37 -8.01 -1.31
N SER A 55 18.84 -9.25 -1.15
CA SER A 55 17.98 -10.44 -1.13
C SER A 55 16.92 -10.35 -0.05
N LEU A 56 17.30 -9.91 1.17
CA LEU A 56 16.36 -9.69 2.26
C LEU A 56 15.32 -8.61 1.92
N ALA A 57 15.74 -7.48 1.36
CA ALA A 57 14.84 -6.41 0.95
C ALA A 57 13.89 -6.86 -0.17
N SER A 58 14.37 -7.60 -1.17
CA SER A 58 13.56 -8.16 -2.24
C SER A 58 12.46 -9.08 -1.71
N ASN A 59 12.79 -9.94 -0.74
CA ASN A 59 11.80 -10.82 -0.11
C ASN A 59 10.74 -10.05 0.70
N ILE A 60 11.13 -8.96 1.39
CA ILE A 60 10.19 -8.07 2.08
C ILE A 60 9.26 -7.39 1.07
N ILE A 61 9.79 -6.93 -0.06
CA ILE A 61 9.00 -6.32 -1.14
C ILE A 61 7.99 -7.32 -1.69
N GLU A 62 8.39 -8.55 -1.96
CA GLU A 62 7.52 -9.61 -2.50
C GLU A 62 6.39 -9.95 -1.51
N GLU A 63 6.71 -10.19 -0.22
CA GLU A 63 5.70 -10.54 0.80
C GLU A 63 4.71 -9.39 1.04
N GLY A 64 5.18 -8.14 1.09
CA GLY A 64 4.29 -6.98 1.23
C GLY A 64 3.49 -6.68 -0.05
N SER A 65 4.05 -6.97 -1.23
CA SER A 65 3.32 -6.93 -2.51
C SER A 65 2.15 -7.92 -2.51
N ASP A 66 2.39 -9.17 -2.09
CA ASP A 66 1.36 -10.19 -1.99
C ASP A 66 0.24 -9.78 -1.01
N THR A 67 0.59 -9.15 0.11
CA THR A 67 -0.38 -8.60 1.07
C THR A 67 -1.26 -7.53 0.42
N LEU A 68 -0.67 -6.56 -0.29
CA LEU A 68 -1.39 -5.49 -0.98
C LEU A 68 -2.29 -6.01 -2.09
N LEU A 69 -1.75 -6.86 -2.96
CA LEU A 69 -2.49 -7.45 -4.08
C LEU A 69 -3.61 -8.37 -3.58
N GLY A 70 -3.35 -9.14 -2.52
CA GLY A 70 -4.36 -9.96 -1.87
C GLY A 70 -5.53 -9.13 -1.33
N ALA A 71 -5.25 -8.03 -0.65
CA ALA A 71 -6.28 -7.12 -0.15
C ALA A 71 -7.08 -6.48 -1.30
N TYR A 72 -6.40 -6.00 -2.35
CA TYR A 72 -7.05 -5.44 -3.54
C TYR A 72 -7.99 -6.46 -4.19
N ARG A 73 -7.51 -7.68 -4.46
CA ARG A 73 -8.33 -8.75 -5.07
C ARG A 73 -9.51 -9.15 -4.21
N ASN A 74 -9.37 -9.16 -2.89
CA ASN A 74 -10.45 -9.51 -1.96
C ASN A 74 -11.64 -8.54 -2.01
N VAL A 75 -11.41 -7.27 -2.33
CA VAL A 75 -12.47 -6.27 -2.45
C VAL A 75 -12.99 -6.13 -3.88
N CYS A 76 -12.20 -6.49 -4.90
CA CYS A 76 -12.59 -6.49 -6.31
C CYS A 76 -13.49 -7.71 -6.61
N LYS A 77 -14.81 -7.50 -6.59
CA LYS A 77 -15.77 -8.58 -6.85
C LYS A 77 -16.26 -8.53 -8.30
N ALA A 78 -16.39 -9.70 -8.92
CA ALA A 78 -16.92 -9.81 -10.28
C ALA A 78 -18.37 -9.30 -10.42
N SER A 79 -19.15 -9.28 -9.33
CA SER A 79 -20.51 -8.76 -9.26
C SER A 79 -20.62 -7.24 -9.11
N SER A 80 -19.53 -6.56 -8.77
CA SER A 80 -19.50 -5.10 -8.66
C SER A 80 -19.03 -4.48 -9.98
N PRO A 81 -19.47 -3.27 -10.33
CA PRO A 81 -18.94 -2.53 -11.47
C PRO A 81 -17.40 -2.37 -11.42
N GLY A 82 -16.75 -2.40 -12.57
CA GLY A 82 -15.30 -2.28 -12.65
C GLY A 82 -14.78 -0.98 -12.04
N LEU A 83 -15.47 0.13 -12.27
CA LEU A 83 -15.07 1.43 -11.69
C LEU A 83 -15.30 1.48 -10.16
N GLU A 84 -16.30 0.80 -9.61
CA GLU A 84 -16.42 0.63 -8.15
C GLU A 84 -15.19 -0.09 -7.57
N ASN A 85 -14.76 -1.17 -8.23
CA ASN A 85 -13.59 -1.93 -7.80
C ASN A 85 -12.31 -1.09 -7.86
N VAL A 86 -12.13 -0.27 -8.89
CA VAL A 86 -10.98 0.64 -8.98
C VAL A 86 -10.99 1.67 -7.85
N VAL A 87 -12.13 2.30 -7.59
CA VAL A 87 -12.26 3.29 -6.51
C VAL A 87 -12.06 2.63 -5.15
N HIS A 88 -12.85 1.60 -4.84
CA HIS A 88 -12.77 0.91 -3.54
C HIS A 88 -11.41 0.25 -3.31
N GLY A 89 -10.84 -0.39 -4.34
CA GLY A 89 -9.50 -0.97 -4.28
C GLY A 89 -8.42 0.06 -3.98
N SER A 90 -8.52 1.28 -4.54
CA SER A 90 -7.56 2.35 -4.26
C SER A 90 -7.57 2.80 -2.79
N PHE A 91 -8.75 2.90 -2.17
CA PHE A 91 -8.88 3.16 -0.73
C PHE A 91 -8.35 2.00 0.12
N THR A 92 -8.62 0.76 -0.29
CA THR A 92 -8.09 -0.44 0.36
C THR A 92 -6.56 -0.47 0.34
N LEU A 93 -5.92 -0.10 -0.76
CA LEU A 93 -4.46 -0.01 -0.84
C LEU A 93 -3.90 1.01 0.17
N ILE A 94 -4.53 2.18 0.31
CA ILE A 94 -4.12 3.19 1.30
C ILE A 94 -4.28 2.66 2.72
N ASP A 95 -5.38 1.98 3.02
CA ASP A 95 -5.65 1.40 4.34
C ASP A 95 -4.59 0.37 4.72
N VAL A 96 -4.32 -0.58 3.85
CA VAL A 96 -3.29 -1.61 4.07
C VAL A 96 -1.90 -0.99 4.22
N LEU A 97 -1.56 -0.01 3.39
CA LEU A 97 -0.30 0.73 3.52
C LEU A 97 -0.20 1.54 4.83
N GLY A 98 -1.33 1.91 5.43
CA GLY A 98 -1.40 2.58 6.74
C GLY A 98 -1.29 1.59 7.91
N SER A 99 -1.98 0.46 7.83
CA SER A 99 -2.19 -0.49 8.93
C SER A 99 -1.18 -1.64 8.96
N ASP A 100 -0.76 -2.16 7.79
CA ASP A 100 0.14 -3.32 7.71
C ASP A 100 1.62 -2.90 7.63
N LYS A 101 2.44 -3.41 8.57
CA LYS A 101 3.87 -3.10 8.68
C LYS A 101 4.67 -3.63 7.49
N MET A 102 4.33 -4.83 7.00
CA MET A 102 5.03 -5.48 5.89
C MET A 102 4.75 -4.77 4.57
N ALA A 103 3.48 -4.47 4.28
CA ALA A 103 3.08 -3.72 3.09
C ALA A 103 3.71 -2.31 3.05
N ARG A 104 3.74 -1.63 4.18
CA ARG A 104 4.39 -0.32 4.33
C ARG A 104 5.89 -0.38 4.05
N ALA A 105 6.60 -1.35 4.64
CA ALA A 105 8.03 -1.55 4.42
C ALA A 105 8.33 -1.92 2.97
N ALA A 106 7.52 -2.79 2.36
CA ALA A 106 7.64 -3.16 0.96
C ALA A 106 7.54 -1.93 0.03
N ALA A 107 6.56 -1.06 0.24
CA ALA A 107 6.40 0.16 -0.56
C ALA A 107 7.58 1.14 -0.38
N GLN A 108 8.12 1.27 0.84
CA GLN A 108 9.31 2.09 1.11
C GLN A 108 10.55 1.53 0.41
N LEU A 109 10.78 0.22 0.52
CA LEU A 109 11.90 -0.45 -0.13
C LEU A 109 11.75 -0.45 -1.66
N ALA A 110 10.56 -0.67 -2.20
CA ALA A 110 10.31 -0.59 -3.64
C ALA A 110 10.63 0.80 -4.19
N THR A 111 10.31 1.87 -3.44
CA THR A 111 10.69 3.23 -3.80
C THR A 111 12.22 3.43 -3.74
N ALA A 112 12.86 2.98 -2.66
CA ALA A 112 14.31 3.15 -2.46
C ALA A 112 15.16 2.34 -3.46
N LEU A 113 14.63 1.22 -3.96
CA LEU A 113 15.29 0.29 -4.87
C LEU A 113 14.79 0.40 -6.32
N SER A 114 13.95 1.41 -6.62
CA SER A 114 13.41 1.62 -7.96
C SER A 114 14.53 1.85 -8.98
N GLY A 115 14.36 1.23 -10.17
CA GLY A 115 15.29 1.37 -11.28
C GLY A 115 16.45 0.37 -11.31
N PHE A 116 16.71 -0.40 -10.24
CA PHE A 116 17.79 -1.39 -10.22
C PHE A 116 17.47 -2.72 -9.52
N ASN A 117 16.29 -2.84 -8.89
CA ASN A 117 15.86 -4.07 -8.23
C ASN A 117 14.60 -4.63 -8.90
N GLU A 118 14.63 -5.91 -9.27
CA GLU A 118 13.55 -6.56 -10.00
C GLU A 118 12.27 -6.70 -9.16
N ALA A 119 12.38 -7.00 -7.86
CA ALA A 119 11.22 -7.09 -6.98
C ALA A 119 10.52 -5.71 -6.85
N ALA A 120 11.29 -4.61 -6.79
CA ALA A 120 10.77 -3.25 -6.79
C ALA A 120 10.02 -2.92 -8.10
N SER A 121 10.55 -3.35 -9.23
CA SER A 121 9.89 -3.18 -10.53
C SER A 121 8.59 -3.97 -10.61
N ARG A 122 8.59 -5.23 -10.16
CA ARG A 122 7.39 -6.08 -10.11
C ARG A 122 6.32 -5.54 -9.17
N PHE A 123 6.71 -4.96 -8.03
CA PHE A 123 5.78 -4.33 -7.09
C PHE A 123 4.86 -3.32 -7.76
N TYR A 124 5.42 -2.36 -8.50
CA TYR A 124 4.64 -1.36 -9.21
C TYR A 124 3.90 -1.93 -10.42
N ALA A 125 4.56 -2.77 -11.21
CA ALA A 125 3.95 -3.38 -12.40
C ALA A 125 2.70 -4.19 -12.03
N ASN A 126 2.74 -5.00 -10.98
CA ASN A 126 1.62 -5.81 -10.55
C ASN A 126 0.43 -4.96 -10.07
N LEU A 127 0.68 -3.88 -9.30
CA LEU A 127 -0.38 -2.96 -8.89
C LEU A 127 -1.06 -2.29 -10.09
N VAL A 128 -0.28 -1.84 -11.08
CA VAL A 128 -0.82 -1.24 -12.31
C VAL A 128 -1.63 -2.27 -13.09
N LEU A 129 -1.12 -3.49 -13.28
CA LEU A 129 -1.80 -4.55 -14.03
C LEU A 129 -3.14 -4.96 -13.40
N GLU A 130 -3.19 -5.15 -12.08
CA GLU A 130 -4.42 -5.51 -11.36
C GLU A 130 -5.47 -4.38 -11.47
N THR A 131 -5.05 -3.14 -11.26
CA THR A 131 -5.95 -1.98 -11.41
C THR A 131 -6.44 -1.84 -12.84
N ALA A 132 -5.59 -2.10 -13.84
CA ALA A 132 -5.93 -2.00 -15.26
C ALA A 132 -6.95 -3.06 -15.71
N GLN A 133 -6.98 -4.23 -15.08
CA GLN A 133 -8.02 -5.23 -15.36
C GLN A 133 -9.41 -4.69 -15.05
N GLU A 134 -9.59 -4.07 -13.88
CA GLU A 134 -10.87 -3.48 -13.47
C GLU A 134 -11.20 -2.22 -14.28
N ALA A 135 -10.21 -1.38 -14.59
CA ALA A 135 -10.42 -0.22 -15.45
C ALA A 135 -10.86 -0.60 -16.88
N ARG A 136 -10.26 -1.65 -17.48
CA ARG A 136 -10.71 -2.18 -18.78
C ARG A 136 -12.14 -2.73 -18.71
N ARG A 137 -12.49 -3.34 -17.58
CA ARG A 137 -13.87 -3.81 -17.35
C ARG A 137 -14.84 -2.63 -17.27
N ALA A 138 -14.47 -1.57 -16.54
CA ALA A 138 -15.29 -0.35 -16.46
C ALA A 138 -15.50 0.35 -17.81
N VAL A 139 -14.49 0.33 -18.70
CA VAL A 139 -14.67 0.82 -20.08
C VAL A 139 -15.68 -0.05 -20.85
N LYS A 140 -15.61 -1.38 -20.72
CA LYS A 140 -16.56 -2.30 -21.38
C LYS A 140 -18.00 -2.20 -20.85
N GLU A 141 -18.15 -1.92 -19.56
CA GLU A 141 -19.43 -1.70 -18.89
C GLU A 141 -20.04 -0.34 -19.23
N GLY A 142 -19.27 0.59 -19.80
CA GLY A 142 -19.70 1.93 -20.15
C GLY A 142 -19.68 2.93 -18.98
N ASP A 143 -19.08 2.55 -17.86
CA ASP A 143 -18.92 3.43 -16.70
C ASP A 143 -17.75 4.42 -16.89
N LEU A 144 -16.67 3.99 -17.51
CA LEU A 144 -15.63 4.87 -18.04
C LEU A 144 -15.95 5.24 -19.49
N ARG A 145 -15.53 6.44 -19.88
CA ARG A 145 -15.58 6.89 -21.26
C ARG A 145 -14.73 5.97 -22.15
N SER A 146 -15.19 5.73 -23.37
CA SER A 146 -14.55 4.79 -24.31
C SER A 146 -13.18 5.27 -24.85
N ASP A 147 -12.85 6.55 -24.67
CA ASP A 147 -11.56 7.14 -25.04
C ASP A 147 -10.52 7.08 -23.92
N ILE A 148 -10.87 6.53 -22.75
CA ILE A 148 -9.94 6.36 -21.63
C ILE A 148 -9.05 5.13 -21.86
N ASP A 149 -7.75 5.37 -21.85
CA ASP A 149 -6.75 4.31 -21.80
C ASP A 149 -6.66 3.76 -20.36
N ALA A 150 -7.09 2.51 -20.18
CA ALA A 150 -7.14 1.87 -18.87
C ALA A 150 -5.75 1.67 -18.23
N ASP A 151 -4.70 1.48 -19.03
CA ASP A 151 -3.34 1.31 -18.53
C ASP A 151 -2.77 2.63 -18.04
N VAL A 152 -3.00 3.72 -18.78
CA VAL A 152 -2.60 5.08 -18.39
C VAL A 152 -3.36 5.52 -17.12
N LEU A 153 -4.67 5.27 -17.06
CA LEU A 153 -5.47 5.57 -15.87
C LEU A 153 -4.93 4.83 -14.65
N SER A 154 -4.67 3.54 -14.79
CA SER A 154 -4.19 2.70 -13.69
C SER A 154 -2.80 3.11 -13.20
N ALA A 155 -1.88 3.40 -14.11
CA ALA A 155 -0.57 3.94 -13.78
C ALA A 155 -0.69 5.29 -13.05
N SER A 156 -1.64 6.13 -13.45
CA SER A 156 -1.91 7.42 -12.81
C SER A 156 -2.45 7.24 -11.38
N ILE A 157 -3.35 6.29 -11.16
CA ILE A 157 -3.90 5.97 -9.82
C ILE A 157 -2.80 5.45 -8.90
N VAL A 158 -2.02 4.45 -9.35
CA VAL A 158 -0.91 3.88 -8.57
C VAL A 158 0.16 4.94 -8.29
N GLY A 159 0.49 5.77 -9.28
CA GLY A 159 1.39 6.91 -9.12
C GLY A 159 0.89 7.95 -8.11
N THR A 160 -0.41 8.21 -8.12
CA THR A 160 -1.06 9.12 -7.16
C THR A 160 -0.96 8.60 -5.72
N ILE A 161 -1.28 7.32 -5.48
CA ILE A 161 -1.16 6.69 -4.17
C ILE A 161 0.28 6.76 -3.67
N SER A 162 1.24 6.38 -4.52
CA SER A 162 2.67 6.38 -4.19
C SER A 162 3.21 7.79 -3.94
N GLY A 163 2.84 8.75 -4.79
CA GLY A 163 3.24 10.16 -4.68
C GLY A 163 2.66 10.83 -3.44
N THR A 164 1.40 10.60 -3.11
CA THR A 164 0.76 11.12 -1.90
C THR A 164 1.51 10.63 -0.65
N ARG A 165 1.86 9.36 -0.59
CA ARG A 165 2.64 8.80 0.52
C ARG A 165 4.05 9.38 0.61
N LEU A 166 4.74 9.48 -0.52
CA LEU A 166 6.09 10.06 -0.58
C LEU A 166 6.09 11.51 -0.07
N ILE A 167 5.15 12.30 -0.54
CA ILE A 167 5.00 13.71 -0.15
C ILE A 167 4.65 13.78 1.35
N ALA A 168 3.68 13.01 1.84
CA ALA A 168 3.29 13.00 3.24
C ALA A 168 4.48 12.66 4.15
N THR A 169 5.29 11.67 3.79
CA THR A 169 6.51 11.30 4.52
C THR A 169 7.56 12.42 4.50
N ALA A 170 7.78 13.03 3.33
CA ALA A 170 8.81 14.05 3.16
C ALA A 170 8.52 15.35 3.94
N ILE A 171 7.25 15.68 4.15
CA ILE A 171 6.85 16.95 4.77
C ILE A 171 6.24 16.77 6.16
N SER A 172 6.17 15.55 6.70
CA SER A 172 5.64 15.28 8.05
C SER A 172 6.29 16.12 9.16
N SER A 173 7.52 16.61 8.95
CA SER A 173 8.24 17.49 9.86
C SER A 173 8.04 19.00 9.60
N HIS A 174 7.24 19.40 8.59
CA HIS A 174 7.11 20.80 8.12
C HIS A 174 5.78 21.47 8.52
N GLY A 175 5.32 21.33 9.76
CA GLY A 175 4.24 22.13 10.35
C GLY A 175 3.01 22.29 9.45
N ARG A 176 2.62 23.55 9.15
CA ARG A 176 1.42 23.92 8.39
C ARG A 176 1.23 23.20 7.05
N ILE A 177 2.29 22.78 6.38
CA ILE A 177 2.18 22.06 5.08
C ILE A 177 1.78 20.60 5.36
N GLY A 178 2.25 20.01 6.46
CA GLY A 178 1.81 18.69 6.94
C GLY A 178 0.29 18.65 7.18
N ASP A 179 -0.26 19.72 7.78
CA ASP A 179 -1.71 19.85 8.01
C ASP A 179 -2.52 19.99 6.71
N VAL A 180 -1.96 20.63 5.67
CA VAL A 180 -2.63 20.80 4.37
C VAL A 180 -2.67 19.50 3.56
N ILE A 181 -1.65 18.64 3.67
CA ILE A 181 -1.61 17.36 2.94
C ILE A 181 -2.47 16.31 3.64
N GLY A 182 -2.63 16.46 4.93
CA GLY A 182 -3.67 15.79 5.69
C GLY A 182 -3.61 14.27 5.67
N ASP A 183 -4.73 13.69 6.03
CA ASP A 183 -5.01 12.27 6.00
C ASP A 183 -4.94 11.74 4.55
N PRO A 184 -4.19 10.63 4.28
CA PRO A 184 -4.11 10.01 2.96
C PRO A 184 -5.48 9.66 2.35
N PHE A 185 -6.46 9.28 3.18
CA PHE A 185 -7.83 9.01 2.72
C PHE A 185 -8.53 10.26 2.21
N ALA A 186 -8.49 11.35 2.98
CA ALA A 186 -9.06 12.62 2.57
C ALA A 186 -8.42 13.12 1.26
N ARG A 187 -7.11 12.93 1.12
CA ARG A 187 -6.38 13.29 -0.08
C ARG A 187 -6.79 12.46 -1.29
N LEU A 188 -6.88 11.14 -1.14
CA LEU A 188 -7.35 10.27 -2.22
C LEU A 188 -8.79 10.60 -2.63
N HIS A 189 -9.65 10.92 -1.68
CA HIS A 189 -11.01 11.38 -1.98
C HIS A 189 -11.01 12.64 -2.85
N GLN A 190 -10.27 13.68 -2.47
CA GLN A 190 -10.14 14.91 -3.25
C GLN A 190 -9.63 14.64 -4.68
N ILE A 191 -8.70 13.71 -4.83
CA ILE A 191 -8.17 13.33 -6.14
C ILE A 191 -9.25 12.63 -6.97
N TRP A 192 -10.03 11.73 -6.38
CA TRP A 192 -11.15 11.11 -7.07
C TRP A 192 -12.25 12.11 -7.46
N GLU A 193 -12.54 13.11 -6.63
CA GLU A 193 -13.46 14.21 -6.99
C GLU A 193 -12.98 15.00 -8.22
N LEU A 194 -11.67 15.16 -8.37
CA LEU A 194 -11.08 15.82 -9.55
C LEU A 194 -11.05 14.90 -10.78
N LEU A 195 -10.84 13.61 -10.62
CA LEU A 195 -10.69 12.67 -11.73
C LEU A 195 -12.03 12.23 -12.32
N LEU A 196 -13.00 11.89 -11.49
CA LEU A 196 -14.28 11.31 -11.93
C LEU A 196 -14.97 12.12 -13.04
N PRO A 197 -15.08 13.45 -12.98
CA PRO A 197 -15.72 14.24 -14.05
C PRO A 197 -15.04 14.13 -15.40
N GLY A 198 -13.73 13.83 -15.43
CA GLY A 198 -12.95 13.70 -16.65
C GLY A 198 -12.93 12.29 -17.25
N ILE A 199 -13.21 11.26 -16.45
CA ILE A 199 -13.04 9.87 -16.86
C ILE A 199 -14.34 9.05 -16.91
N ALA A 200 -15.32 9.34 -16.03
CA ALA A 200 -16.59 8.64 -16.01
C ALA A 200 -17.47 9.07 -17.21
N SER A 201 -18.33 8.15 -17.68
CA SER A 201 -19.36 8.51 -18.66
C SER A 201 -20.39 9.45 -18.04
N GLU A 202 -21.04 10.30 -18.86
CA GLU A 202 -22.08 11.23 -18.38
C GLU A 202 -23.20 10.49 -17.65
N ALA A 203 -23.58 9.30 -18.12
CA ALA A 203 -24.64 8.49 -17.53
C ALA A 203 -24.25 7.94 -16.14
N SER A 204 -23.00 7.55 -15.94
CA SER A 204 -22.51 6.91 -14.72
C SER A 204 -21.97 7.89 -13.69
N LEU A 205 -21.57 9.09 -14.09
CA LEU A 205 -20.94 10.10 -13.22
C LEU A 205 -21.73 10.38 -11.92
N PRO A 206 -23.07 10.64 -11.95
CA PRO A 206 -23.82 10.91 -10.72
C PRO A 206 -23.77 9.76 -9.71
N TYR A 207 -23.82 8.52 -10.21
CA TYR A 207 -23.71 7.33 -9.38
C TYR A 207 -22.34 7.23 -8.70
N PHE A 208 -21.24 7.42 -9.45
CA PHE A 208 -19.88 7.31 -8.89
C PHE A 208 -19.54 8.45 -7.95
N GLN A 209 -20.06 9.64 -8.16
CA GLN A 209 -19.97 10.72 -7.17
C GLN A 209 -20.65 10.37 -5.84
N GLN A 210 -21.81 9.68 -5.90
CA GLN A 210 -22.47 9.20 -4.69
C GLN A 210 -21.75 8.02 -4.06
N PHE A 211 -21.22 7.10 -4.86
CA PHE A 211 -20.40 5.99 -4.41
C PHE A 211 -19.17 6.48 -3.66
N LEU A 212 -18.43 7.43 -4.22
CA LEU A 212 -17.25 8.03 -3.61
C LEU A 212 -17.57 8.64 -2.23
N ARG A 213 -18.67 9.37 -2.10
CA ARG A 213 -19.09 9.91 -0.79
C ARG A 213 -19.35 8.83 0.25
N ARG A 214 -19.94 7.69 -0.16
CA ARG A 214 -20.18 6.54 0.74
C ARG A 214 -18.87 5.89 1.20
N GLU A 215 -17.88 5.79 0.32
CA GLU A 215 -16.55 5.25 0.68
C GLU A 215 -15.90 6.07 1.80
N VAL A 216 -15.93 7.39 1.72
CA VAL A 216 -15.40 8.27 2.77
C VAL A 216 -16.10 8.05 4.11
N MET A 217 -17.44 7.95 4.09
CA MET A 217 -18.19 7.70 5.34
C MET A 217 -17.81 6.36 5.99
N ARG A 218 -17.58 5.30 5.20
CA ARG A 218 -17.15 4.00 5.71
C ARG A 218 -15.80 4.10 6.43
N HIS A 219 -14.84 4.77 5.83
CA HIS A 219 -13.50 4.91 6.41
C HIS A 219 -13.49 5.81 7.64
N THR A 220 -14.26 6.90 7.64
CA THR A 220 -14.40 7.78 8.81
C THR A 220 -15.04 7.04 9.99
N ALA A 221 -16.06 6.23 9.74
CA ALA A 221 -16.71 5.42 10.78
C ALA A 221 -15.75 4.36 11.36
N ALA A 222 -14.98 3.66 10.51
CA ALA A 222 -13.99 2.67 10.95
C ALA A 222 -12.86 3.31 11.79
N ALA A 223 -12.38 4.49 11.40
CA ALA A 223 -11.35 5.22 12.14
C ALA A 223 -11.83 5.68 13.53
N ASN A 224 -13.10 6.04 13.68
CA ASN A 224 -13.68 6.43 14.97
C ASN A 224 -13.82 5.21 15.91
N VAL A 225 -14.26 4.07 15.42
CA VAL A 225 -14.36 2.82 16.21
C VAL A 225 -12.98 2.44 16.79
N HIS A 226 -11.92 2.50 16.00
CA HIS A 226 -10.57 2.19 16.48
C HIS A 226 -10.01 3.19 17.49
N ARG A 227 -10.43 4.45 17.44
CA ARG A 227 -10.06 5.45 18.47
C ARG A 227 -10.78 5.21 19.79
N ASP A 228 -12.04 4.84 19.75
CA ASP A 228 -12.83 4.56 20.95
C ASP A 228 -12.34 3.29 21.67
N ASP A 229 -11.97 2.25 20.92
CA ASP A 229 -11.37 1.03 21.48
C ASP A 229 -9.99 1.28 22.11
N ALA A 230 -9.17 2.16 21.53
CA ALA A 230 -7.86 2.52 22.07
C ALA A 230 -7.96 3.47 23.30
N GLY A 231 -8.98 4.31 23.37
CA GLY A 231 -9.24 5.22 24.50
C GLY A 231 -9.81 4.52 25.74
N GLY A 232 -10.56 3.43 25.54
CA GLY A 232 -11.17 2.66 26.64
C GLY A 232 -10.19 1.77 27.44
N ALA A 233 -8.97 1.55 26.93
CA ALA A 233 -7.96 0.72 27.59
C ALA A 233 -7.08 1.49 28.59
N SER A 234 -7.21 2.82 28.70
CA SER A 234 -6.37 3.66 29.57
C SER A 234 -7.06 4.15 30.86
N GLU A 235 -8.32 3.77 31.12
CA GLU A 235 -9.06 4.23 32.34
C GLU A 235 -9.29 3.14 33.40
N THR A 236 -8.60 2.00 33.32
CA THR A 236 -8.66 0.96 34.37
C THR A 236 -7.25 0.58 34.81
N ASP A 237 -6.59 1.45 35.57
CA ASP A 237 -5.55 1.13 36.56
C ASP A 237 -5.47 2.19 37.65
#